data_28cca1796a0aeed6e284e9682e85870a
#
_entry.id   28cca1796a0aeed6e284e9682e85870a
#
_cell.length_a   1.000
_cell.length_b   1.000
_cell.length_c   1.000
_cell.angle_alpha   90.00
_cell.angle_beta   90.00
_cell.angle_gamma   90.00
#
_symmetry.space_group_name_H-M   'P 1'
#
loop_
_entity.id
_entity.type
_entity.pdbx_description
1 polymer ?
#
loop_
_entity_poly.entity_id
_entity_poly.type
_entity_poly.pdbx_seq_one_letter_code
_entity_poly.pdbx_strand_id
1 'polypeptide(L)'
;MCKRYSGKEDILKIDFKHARGVFEDYLNGYDREDEKIKLKIIHTYGVVKSAREIGHRMHLNEEDQQLAELIALLHDIGRFQQLRLYNSFSPDTMDHAAFGVQLLFEGENPMIRRF
;
A
#
# COMPACT_ATOMS: atom_id res chain seq x y z
N MET A 1 -1.57 -25.40 8.06
CA MET A 1 -1.68 -25.07 8.11
C MET A 1 -1.82 -24.86 8.26
N CYS A 2 -2.04 -24.83 8.68
CA CYS A 2 -2.31 -24.52 9.01
C CYS A 2 -2.43 -24.41 9.59
N LYS A 3 -2.55 -24.42 10.14
CA LYS A 3 -2.64 -24.05 10.67
C LYS A 3 -2.65 -23.96 11.05
N ARG A 4 -2.70 -23.96 11.46
CA ARG A 4 -2.71 -23.44 11.68
C ARG A 4 -3.03 -23.03 12.10
N TYR A 5 -3.31 -23.05 12.71
CA TYR A 5 -3.65 -22.28 12.84
C TYR A 5 -4.43 -22.10 13.44
N SER A 6 -4.36 -22.33 14.23
CA SER A 6 -5.47 -22.14 14.95
C SER A 6 -5.74 -20.72 15.32
N GLY A 7 -4.98 -20.03 15.81
CA GLY A 7 -5.18 -18.60 15.93
C GLY A 7 -5.23 -17.96 14.59
N LYS A 8 -5.72 -18.66 13.66
CA LYS A 8 -5.70 -18.23 12.30
C LYS A 8 -6.49 -16.98 12.06
N GLU A 9 -7.51 -16.74 12.81
CA GLU A 9 -8.24 -15.51 12.68
C GLU A 9 -7.36 -14.31 13.00
N ASP A 10 -6.43 -14.47 13.93
CA ASP A 10 -5.51 -13.40 14.26
C ASP A 10 -4.54 -13.15 13.13
N ILE A 11 -4.14 -14.21 12.45
CA ILE A 11 -3.21 -14.12 11.34
C ILE A 11 -3.79 -13.31 10.22
N LEU A 12 -5.10 -13.39 10.01
CA LEU A 12 -5.76 -12.76 8.89
C LEU A 12 -6.27 -11.36 9.20
N LYS A 13 -6.05 -10.87 10.41
CA LYS A 13 -6.54 -9.55 10.76
C LYS A 13 -5.68 -8.46 10.19
N ILE A 14 -6.29 -7.67 9.32
CA ILE A 14 -5.67 -6.48 8.77
C ILE A 14 -6.36 -5.28 9.40
N ASP A 15 -5.57 -4.41 10.01
CA ASP A 15 -6.08 -3.17 10.58
C ASP A 15 -5.66 -2.05 9.65
N PHE A 16 -6.59 -1.52 8.87
CA PHE A 16 -6.26 -0.47 7.90
C PHE A 16 -5.71 0.77 8.59
N LYS A 17 -6.19 1.10 9.77
CA LYS A 17 -5.71 2.28 10.48
C LYS A 17 -4.22 2.13 10.80
N HIS A 18 -3.81 0.94 11.23
CA HIS A 18 -2.40 0.64 11.47
C HIS A 18 -1.61 0.72 10.16
N ALA A 19 -2.13 0.11 9.10
CA ALA A 19 -1.47 0.11 7.80
C ALA A 19 -1.27 1.53 7.28
N ARG A 20 -2.28 2.38 7.45
CA ARG A 20 -2.17 3.78 7.05
C ARG A 20 -1.05 4.48 7.82
N GLY A 21 -0.90 4.18 9.11
CA GLY A 21 0.19 4.73 9.90
C GLY A 21 1.55 4.33 9.37
N VAL A 22 1.71 3.06 8.99
CA VAL A 22 2.95 2.56 8.41
C VAL A 22 3.23 3.25 7.08
N PHE A 23 2.21 3.44 6.25
CA PHE A 23 2.34 4.12 4.97
C PHE A 23 2.76 5.58 5.18
N GLU A 24 2.13 6.28 6.13
CA GLU A 24 2.50 7.66 6.45
C GLU A 24 3.95 7.75 6.91
N ASP A 25 4.39 6.78 7.71
CA ASP A 25 5.76 6.73 8.17
C ASP A 25 6.73 6.54 6.99
N TYR A 26 6.37 5.68 6.06
CA TYR A 26 7.17 5.48 4.84
C TYR A 26 7.27 6.79 4.05
N LEU A 27 6.19 7.55 3.96
CA LEU A 27 6.18 8.81 3.22
C LEU A 27 7.08 9.87 3.84
N ASN A 28 7.43 9.74 5.11
CA ASN A 28 8.33 10.69 5.75
C ASN A 28 9.73 10.68 5.14
N GLY A 29 10.07 9.63 4.38
CA GLY A 29 11.32 9.58 3.65
C GLY A 29 11.32 10.37 2.34
N TYR A 30 10.20 11.02 2.00
CA TYR A 30 10.05 11.72 0.75
C TYR A 30 9.65 13.17 1.00
N ASP A 31 9.86 14.03 -0.01
CA ASP A 31 9.53 15.45 0.09
C ASP A 31 8.03 15.64 -0.17
N ARG A 32 7.26 15.82 0.90
CA ARG A 32 5.81 15.98 0.78
C ARG A 32 5.41 17.32 0.17
N GLU A 33 6.36 18.27 0.06
CA GLU A 33 6.09 19.56 -0.58
C GLU A 33 6.24 19.50 -2.09
N ASP A 34 6.87 18.44 -2.60
CA ASP A 34 6.99 18.25 -4.04
C ASP A 34 5.61 18.01 -4.64
N GLU A 35 5.30 18.73 -5.72
CA GLU A 35 3.97 18.68 -6.34
C GLU A 35 3.58 17.28 -6.81
N LYS A 36 4.53 16.55 -7.37
CA LYS A 36 4.24 15.20 -7.87
C LYS A 36 4.05 14.21 -6.73
N ILE A 37 4.81 14.36 -5.66
CA ILE A 37 4.63 13.53 -4.46
C ILE A 37 3.24 13.81 -3.86
N LYS A 38 2.87 15.09 -3.70
CA LYS A 38 1.55 15.46 -3.21
C LYS A 38 0.44 14.84 -4.05
N LEU A 39 0.59 14.96 -5.36
CA LEU A 39 -0.41 14.44 -6.29
C LEU A 39 -0.59 12.93 -6.11
N LYS A 40 0.52 12.21 -5.96
CA LYS A 40 0.46 10.76 -5.80
C LYS A 40 -0.14 10.36 -4.45
N ILE A 41 0.12 11.13 -3.40
CA ILE A 41 -0.50 10.86 -2.09
C ILE A 41 -2.02 11.02 -2.21
N ILE A 42 -2.47 12.12 -2.82
CA ILE A 42 -3.90 12.36 -3.01
C ILE A 42 -4.53 11.25 -3.85
N HIS A 43 -3.86 10.85 -4.93
CA HIS A 43 -4.32 9.77 -5.78
C HIS A 43 -4.47 8.46 -4.99
N THR A 44 -3.47 8.13 -4.20
CA THR A 44 -3.47 6.89 -3.43
C THR A 44 -4.65 6.83 -2.48
N TYR A 45 -4.89 7.90 -1.73
CA TYR A 45 -6.04 7.93 -0.81
C TYR A 45 -7.37 7.97 -1.54
N GLY A 46 -7.41 8.55 -2.75
CA GLY A 46 -8.59 8.50 -3.59
C GLY A 46 -8.93 7.07 -4.00
N VAL A 47 -7.92 6.28 -4.34
CA VAL A 47 -8.13 4.88 -4.69
C VAL A 47 -8.59 4.08 -3.47
N VAL A 48 -8.05 4.36 -2.29
CA VAL A 48 -8.52 3.72 -1.04
C VAL A 48 -10.00 4.03 -0.82
N LYS A 49 -10.39 5.30 -0.99
CA LYS A 49 -11.79 5.70 -0.82
C LYS A 49 -12.70 4.95 -1.80
N SER A 50 -12.27 4.84 -3.05
CA SER A 50 -13.05 4.10 -4.05
C SER A 50 -13.16 2.63 -3.69
N ALA A 51 -12.08 2.02 -3.23
CA ALA A 51 -12.11 0.62 -2.81
C ALA A 51 -13.07 0.42 -1.65
N ARG A 52 -13.12 1.37 -0.72
CA ARG A 52 -14.04 1.31 0.42
C ARG A 52 -15.48 1.37 -0.06
N GLU A 53 -15.79 2.29 -0.96
CA GLU A 53 -17.16 2.44 -1.46
C GLU A 53 -17.59 1.23 -2.27
N ILE A 54 -16.72 0.75 -3.15
CA ILE A 54 -17.04 -0.43 -3.97
C ILE A 54 -17.24 -1.65 -3.09
N GLY A 55 -16.38 -1.85 -2.10
CA GLY A 55 -16.49 -2.97 -1.19
C GLY A 55 -17.80 -2.97 -0.42
N HIS A 56 -18.23 -1.78 0.05
CA HIS A 56 -19.52 -1.68 0.74
C HIS A 56 -20.67 -2.04 -0.18
N ARG A 57 -20.62 -1.60 -1.43
CA ARG A 57 -21.69 -1.90 -2.39
C ARG A 57 -21.72 -3.38 -2.75
N MET A 58 -20.57 -4.04 -2.71
CA MET A 58 -20.46 -5.48 -2.97
C MET A 58 -20.75 -6.32 -1.73
N HIS A 59 -20.99 -5.67 -0.60
CA HIS A 59 -21.26 -6.34 0.68
C HIS A 59 -20.10 -7.27 1.08
N LEU A 60 -18.87 -6.81 0.90
CA LEU A 60 -17.71 -7.58 1.36
C LEU A 60 -17.74 -7.72 2.88
N ASN A 61 -17.28 -8.86 3.36
CA ASN A 61 -17.12 -9.02 4.81
C ASN A 61 -15.96 -8.15 5.28
N GLU A 62 -15.80 -8.02 6.58
CA GLU A 62 -14.82 -7.09 7.13
C GLU A 62 -13.39 -7.44 6.72
N GLU A 63 -13.04 -8.70 6.71
CA GLU A 63 -11.70 -9.12 6.33
C GLU A 63 -11.38 -8.74 4.88
N ASP A 64 -12.29 -9.03 3.97
CA ASP A 64 -12.11 -8.71 2.57
C ASP A 64 -12.10 -7.21 2.35
N GLN A 65 -12.92 -6.47 3.10
CA GLN A 65 -12.95 -5.02 3.01
C GLN A 65 -11.60 -4.43 3.43
N GLN A 66 -11.05 -4.89 4.54
CA GLN A 66 -9.75 -4.41 5.00
C GLN A 66 -8.64 -4.76 4.02
N LEU A 67 -8.70 -5.95 3.44
CA LEU A 67 -7.72 -6.36 2.45
C LEU A 67 -7.79 -5.50 1.20
N ALA A 68 -9.00 -5.20 0.72
CA ALA A 68 -9.18 -4.37 -0.45
C ALA A 68 -8.59 -2.97 -0.22
N GLU A 69 -8.81 -2.41 0.95
CA GLU A 69 -8.27 -1.10 1.28
C GLU A 69 -6.75 -1.12 1.40
N LEU A 70 -6.20 -2.20 1.94
CA LEU A 70 -4.74 -2.35 2.03
C LEU A 70 -4.12 -2.45 0.63
N ILE A 71 -4.71 -3.25 -0.25
CA ILE A 71 -4.22 -3.37 -1.62
C ILE A 71 -4.24 -2.01 -2.31
N ALA A 72 -5.33 -1.25 -2.13
CA ALA A 72 -5.44 0.08 -2.71
C ALA A 72 -4.35 1.01 -2.18
N LEU A 73 -4.05 0.93 -0.88
CA LEU A 73 -3.03 1.76 -0.26
C LEU A 73 -1.64 1.47 -0.83
N LEU A 74 -1.35 0.21 -1.11
CA LEU A 74 -0.01 -0.22 -1.49
C LEU A 74 0.21 -0.34 -3.00
N HIS A 75 -0.84 -0.21 -3.81
CA HIS A 75 -0.75 -0.56 -5.23
C HIS A 75 0.31 0.25 -6.00
N ASP A 76 0.57 1.48 -5.60
CA ASP A 76 1.50 2.36 -6.30
C ASP A 76 2.67 2.80 -5.40
N ILE A 77 2.99 2.00 -4.39
CA ILE A 77 4.02 2.41 -3.42
C ILE A 77 5.38 2.66 -4.08
N GLY A 78 5.66 2.00 -5.19
CA GLY A 78 6.92 2.20 -5.91
C GLY A 78 7.02 3.53 -6.63
N ARG A 79 5.91 4.24 -6.83
CA ARG A 79 5.92 5.53 -7.51
C ARG A 79 6.70 6.60 -6.76
N PHE A 80 6.71 6.54 -5.43
CA PHE A 80 7.42 7.55 -4.65
C PHE A 80 8.92 7.50 -4.90
N GLN A 81 9.49 6.30 -4.97
CA GLN A 81 10.90 6.15 -5.28
C GLN A 81 11.20 6.56 -6.72
N GLN A 82 10.31 6.23 -7.64
CA GLN A 82 10.46 6.64 -9.02
C GLN A 82 10.53 8.17 -9.13
N LEU A 83 9.63 8.86 -8.43
CA LEU A 83 9.62 10.32 -8.45
C LEU A 83 10.88 10.90 -7.83
N ARG A 84 11.35 10.31 -6.73
CA ARG A 84 12.57 10.80 -6.08
C ARG A 84 13.80 10.67 -6.97
N LEU A 85 13.92 9.55 -7.67
CA LEU A 85 15.08 9.29 -8.50
C LEU A 85 15.03 9.97 -9.87
N TYR A 86 13.84 10.05 -10.46
CA TYR A 86 13.70 10.46 -11.86
C TYR A 86 12.78 11.65 -12.06
N ASN A 87 12.04 12.06 -11.05
CA ASN A 87 11.07 13.16 -11.13
C ASN A 87 10.09 12.97 -12.29
N SER A 88 9.70 11.72 -12.55
CA SER A 88 8.90 11.35 -13.71
C SER A 88 8.08 10.11 -13.43
N PHE A 89 6.91 10.02 -14.06
CA PHE A 89 6.08 8.80 -14.03
C PHE A 89 6.32 7.93 -15.26
N SER A 90 7.27 8.30 -16.13
CA SER A 90 7.48 7.59 -17.38
C SER A 90 7.97 6.16 -17.13
N PRO A 91 7.39 5.15 -17.83
CA PRO A 91 7.85 3.77 -17.67
C PRO A 91 9.29 3.57 -18.13
N ASP A 92 9.84 4.51 -18.92
CA ASP A 92 11.22 4.41 -19.37
C ASP A 92 12.22 4.63 -18.24
N THR A 93 11.82 5.26 -17.16
CA THR A 93 12.74 5.60 -16.07
C THR A 93 12.90 4.46 -15.07
N MET A 94 11.83 3.74 -14.79
CA MET A 94 11.84 2.73 -13.74
C MET A 94 10.56 1.92 -13.81
N ASP A 95 10.68 0.61 -13.55
CA ASP A 95 9.52 -0.25 -13.38
C ASP A 95 9.06 -0.11 -11.93
N HIS A 96 8.17 0.84 -11.67
CA HIS A 96 7.70 1.12 -10.32
C HIS A 96 6.93 -0.06 -9.71
N ALA A 97 6.26 -0.85 -10.53
CA ALA A 97 5.52 -2.01 -10.02
C ALA A 97 6.47 -3.08 -9.53
N ALA A 98 7.52 -3.38 -10.29
CA ALA A 98 8.53 -4.34 -9.86
C ALA A 98 9.24 -3.86 -8.60
N PHE A 99 9.58 -2.57 -8.54
CA PHE A 99 10.20 -2.01 -7.34
C PHE A 99 9.29 -2.14 -6.14
N GLY A 100 7.99 -1.87 -6.32
CA GLY A 100 7.02 -2.01 -5.23
C GLY A 100 6.97 -3.43 -4.69
N VAL A 101 7.01 -4.43 -5.59
CA VAL A 101 7.03 -5.84 -5.16
C VAL A 101 8.30 -6.13 -4.38
N GLN A 102 9.45 -5.66 -4.85
CA GLN A 102 10.70 -5.86 -4.14
C GLN A 102 10.67 -5.22 -2.75
N LEU A 103 10.19 -3.99 -2.67
CA LEU A 103 10.11 -3.26 -1.40
C LEU A 103 9.22 -3.98 -0.40
N LEU A 104 8.08 -4.46 -0.85
CA LEU A 104 7.08 -5.03 0.04
C LEU A 104 7.39 -6.47 0.45
N PHE A 105 7.94 -7.27 -0.47
CA PHE A 105 7.97 -8.73 -0.27
C PHE A 105 9.36 -9.35 -0.26
N GLU A 106 10.41 -8.63 -0.64
CA GLU A 106 11.74 -9.23 -0.75
C GLU A 106 12.69 -8.71 0.31
N GLY A 107 13.79 -9.44 0.50
CA GLY A 107 14.79 -9.08 1.50
C GLY A 107 14.55 -9.75 2.84
N GLU A 108 15.45 -9.51 3.78
CA GLU A 108 15.38 -10.15 5.10
C GLU A 108 14.22 -9.58 5.93
N ASN A 109 13.90 -8.30 5.73
CA ASN A 109 12.82 -7.63 6.46
C ASN A 109 11.84 -7.02 5.47
N PRO A 110 11.02 -7.84 4.81
CA PRO A 110 10.08 -7.31 3.82
C PRO A 110 9.13 -6.33 4.49
N MET A 111 8.92 -5.20 3.84
CA MET A 111 8.13 -4.12 4.43
C MET A 111 6.70 -4.53 4.75
N ILE A 112 6.15 -5.51 4.01
CA ILE A 112 4.78 -5.96 4.23
C ILE A 112 4.54 -6.43 5.68
N ARG A 113 5.60 -6.86 6.35
CA ARG A 113 5.48 -7.33 7.74
C ARG A 113 5.08 -6.22 8.70
N ARG A 114 5.30 -4.96 8.31
CA ARG A 114 4.95 -3.82 9.15
C ARG A 114 3.47 -3.49 9.05
N PHE A 115 2.86 -3.86 7.94
CA PHE A 115 1.46 -3.58 7.70
C PHE A 115 0.57 -4.65 8.32
#